data_d0c8b2b601ef469916bf5789c99ca8cc
#
_entry.id   d0c8b2b601ef469916bf5789c99ca8cc
#
_cell.length_a   1.000
_cell.length_b   1.000
_cell.length_c   1.000
_cell.angle_alpha   90.00
_cell.angle_beta   90.00
_cell.angle_gamma   90.00
#
_symmetry.space_group_name_H-M   'P 1'
#
loop_
_entity.id
_entity.type
_entity.pdbx_description
1 polymer ?
#
loop_
_entity_poly.entity_id
_entity_poly.type
_entity_poly.pdbx_seq_one_letter_code
_entity_poly.pdbx_strand_id
1 'polypeptide(L)'
;MTQPLLRFGIHNFLNAGPLLLPLEEQGANMGFQVMTDSPAALADRLKSSDLDLAIIPSVEYFKLAESYRLVSDVCIASRGEVGTVLFLTKKPINKISSIAADNRSRTSVALLKLLFSFNSDLSIRSFPPDLESMLVDHSAALIIGDVAFKLSELDPSITVYDLSEEWFRQTGKTFVHAVVAVRKNIFLSQSQKKFIQQAKIEGCGRVKEVVRGYRGLPGIEAKVLENYLEKKIGYDLNEAAIDGLTHFNNLCYQQGIISKKHAIKFL
;
A
#
# COMPACT_ATOMS: atom_id res chain seq x y z
N MET A 1 4.94 -12.16 35.25
CA MET A 1 5.81 -11.61 34.16
C MET A 1 4.89 -11.14 33.04
N THR A 2 4.88 -9.85 32.73
CA THR A 2 4.13 -9.33 31.59
C THR A 2 4.75 -9.88 30.30
N GLN A 3 3.94 -10.46 29.44
CA GLN A 3 4.41 -10.89 28.12
C GLN A 3 4.95 -9.66 27.35
N PRO A 4 6.06 -9.80 26.62
CA PRO A 4 6.57 -8.71 25.80
C PRO A 4 5.53 -8.29 24.77
N LEU A 5 5.43 -6.98 24.51
CA LEU A 5 4.52 -6.45 23.49
C LEU A 5 4.93 -6.94 22.10
N LEU A 6 3.94 -7.31 21.29
CA LEU A 6 4.17 -7.63 19.87
C LEU A 6 4.45 -6.36 19.08
N ARG A 7 5.52 -6.36 18.30
CA ARG A 7 5.95 -5.21 17.49
C ARG A 7 5.11 -5.16 16.21
N PHE A 8 4.22 -4.18 16.14
CA PHE A 8 3.29 -3.98 15.03
C PHE A 8 3.72 -2.81 14.15
N GLY A 9 4.17 -3.10 12.94
CA GLY A 9 4.57 -2.11 11.95
C GLY A 9 3.40 -1.59 11.11
N ILE A 10 3.26 -0.26 11.03
CA ILE A 10 2.26 0.39 10.18
C ILE A 10 2.88 1.63 9.54
N HIS A 11 2.55 1.94 8.29
CA HIS A 11 3.06 3.15 7.64
C HIS A 11 2.24 4.38 8.03
N ASN A 12 2.89 5.53 7.99
CA ASN A 12 2.30 6.81 8.39
C ASN A 12 1.73 7.63 7.23
N PHE A 13 1.45 7.01 6.07
CA PHE A 13 0.70 7.70 5.02
C PHE A 13 -0.75 7.88 5.44
N LEU A 14 -1.40 8.90 4.91
CA LEU A 14 -2.78 9.25 5.26
C LEU A 14 -3.74 8.06 5.16
N ASN A 15 -3.58 7.20 4.15
CA ASN A 15 -4.45 6.03 3.96
C ASN A 15 -4.33 4.96 5.05
N ALA A 16 -3.29 4.98 5.87
CA ALA A 16 -3.21 4.10 7.05
C ALA A 16 -3.77 4.77 8.32
N GLY A 17 -4.05 6.07 8.28
CA GLY A 17 -4.52 6.84 9.42
C GLY A 17 -5.72 6.23 10.15
N PRO A 18 -6.77 5.74 9.46
CA PRO A 18 -7.88 5.05 10.13
C PRO A 18 -7.49 3.79 10.89
N LEU A 19 -6.43 3.09 10.48
CA LEU A 19 -5.91 1.95 11.23
C LEU A 19 -4.92 2.41 12.31
N LEU A 20 -4.11 3.42 12.03
CA LEU A 20 -3.05 3.90 12.91
C LEU A 20 -3.61 4.55 14.16
N LEU A 21 -4.60 5.43 14.05
CA LEU A 21 -5.15 6.20 15.18
C LEU A 21 -5.59 5.31 16.35
N PRO A 22 -6.49 4.31 16.19
CA PRO A 22 -6.87 3.44 17.31
C PRO A 22 -5.74 2.54 17.80
N LEU A 23 -4.80 2.16 16.92
CA LEU A 23 -3.62 1.38 17.30
C LEU A 23 -2.67 2.19 18.20
N GLU A 24 -2.46 3.48 17.93
CA GLU A 24 -1.66 4.36 18.79
C GLU A 24 -2.33 4.60 20.15
N GLU A 25 -3.65 4.78 20.18
CA GLU A 25 -4.41 5.05 21.40
C GLU A 25 -4.52 3.84 22.33
N GLN A 26 -4.73 2.66 21.79
CA GLN A 26 -5.14 1.47 22.56
C GLN A 26 -4.21 0.26 22.38
N GLY A 27 -3.30 0.29 21.40
CA GLY A 27 -2.48 -0.86 21.02
C GLY A 27 -1.65 -1.41 22.18
N ALA A 28 -1.07 -0.54 23.01
CA ALA A 28 -0.27 -0.98 24.15
C ALA A 28 -1.08 -1.79 25.17
N ASN A 29 -2.34 -1.40 25.42
CA ASN A 29 -3.26 -2.12 26.30
C ASN A 29 -3.66 -3.49 25.74
N MET A 30 -3.58 -3.64 24.41
CA MET A 30 -3.86 -4.88 23.69
C MET A 30 -2.62 -5.72 23.43
N GLY A 31 -1.47 -5.33 23.99
CA GLY A 31 -0.23 -6.07 23.88
C GLY A 31 0.56 -5.77 22.60
N PHE A 32 0.35 -4.62 21.95
CA PHE A 32 1.10 -4.19 20.78
C PHE A 32 2.01 -2.98 21.09
N GLN A 33 3.22 -3.04 20.57
CA GLN A 33 4.09 -1.89 20.40
C GLN A 33 3.99 -1.41 18.95
N VAL A 34 3.32 -0.30 18.72
CA VAL A 34 3.14 0.27 17.37
C VAL A 34 4.41 0.98 16.93
N MET A 35 4.83 0.71 15.70
CA MET A 35 6.06 1.26 15.12
C MET A 35 5.75 1.74 13.70
N THR A 36 6.23 2.93 13.33
CA THR A 36 5.97 3.51 12.01
C THR A 36 7.22 3.51 11.14
N ASP A 37 7.02 3.23 9.84
CA ASP A 37 8.07 3.29 8.81
C ASP A 37 7.42 3.36 7.42
N SER A 38 8.24 3.43 6.36
CA SER A 38 7.74 3.31 4.98
C SER A 38 7.22 1.89 4.67
N PRO A 39 6.29 1.71 3.72
CA PRO A 39 5.77 0.37 3.37
C PRO A 39 6.86 -0.64 3.00
N ALA A 40 7.88 -0.20 2.25
CA ALA A 40 9.01 -1.06 1.88
C ALA A 40 9.87 -1.46 3.09
N ALA A 41 10.19 -0.50 3.96
CA ALA A 41 10.97 -0.76 5.17
C ALA A 41 10.22 -1.69 6.14
N LEU A 42 8.90 -1.52 6.30
CA LEU A 42 8.07 -2.43 7.11
C LEU A 42 8.13 -3.88 6.61
N ALA A 43 8.10 -4.08 5.29
CA ALA A 43 8.25 -5.42 4.71
C ALA A 43 9.64 -6.02 5.00
N ASP A 44 10.70 -5.22 4.90
CA ASP A 44 12.06 -5.67 5.22
C ASP A 44 12.22 -6.00 6.71
N ARG A 45 11.70 -5.15 7.60
CA ARG A 45 11.72 -5.36 9.05
C ARG A 45 10.88 -6.57 9.49
N LEU A 46 9.75 -6.84 8.81
CA LEU A 46 8.97 -8.05 9.05
C LEU A 46 9.74 -9.30 8.61
N LYS A 47 10.45 -9.22 7.47
CA LYS A 47 11.29 -10.30 6.95
C LYS A 47 12.50 -10.58 7.86
N SER A 48 13.17 -9.55 8.36
CA SER A 48 14.32 -9.68 9.29
C SER A 48 13.93 -10.09 10.70
N SER A 49 12.63 -10.16 11.01
CA SER A 49 12.10 -10.45 12.35
C SER A 49 12.20 -9.29 13.35
N ASP A 50 12.45 -8.08 12.88
CA ASP A 50 12.39 -6.86 13.71
C ASP A 50 10.97 -6.42 14.02
N LEU A 51 10.00 -6.96 13.28
CA LEU A 51 8.56 -6.83 13.52
C LEU A 51 7.92 -8.22 13.63
N ASP A 52 6.85 -8.32 14.39
CA ASP A 52 6.09 -9.54 14.58
C ASP A 52 4.89 -9.61 13.64
N LEU A 53 4.30 -8.45 13.35
CA LEU A 53 3.27 -8.25 12.35
C LEU A 53 3.41 -6.84 11.75
N ALA A 54 2.93 -6.65 10.51
CA ALA A 54 2.95 -5.34 9.87
C ALA A 54 1.92 -5.23 8.74
N ILE A 55 1.54 -3.99 8.42
CA ILE A 55 0.88 -3.67 7.15
C ILE A 55 1.97 -3.57 6.09
N ILE A 56 1.98 -4.53 5.16
CA ILE A 56 3.00 -4.63 4.12
C ILE A 56 2.40 -4.58 2.71
N PRO A 57 3.18 -4.17 1.70
CA PRO A 57 2.74 -4.22 0.30
C PRO A 57 2.31 -5.63 -0.11
N SER A 58 1.20 -5.75 -0.85
CA SER A 58 0.62 -7.05 -1.24
C SER A 58 1.59 -7.96 -1.98
N VAL A 59 2.45 -7.41 -2.84
CA VAL A 59 3.47 -8.20 -3.55
C VAL A 59 4.49 -8.84 -2.58
N GLU A 60 4.82 -8.15 -1.49
CA GLU A 60 5.77 -8.67 -0.50
C GLU A 60 5.19 -9.83 0.31
N TYR A 61 3.87 -9.79 0.59
CA TYR A 61 3.19 -10.96 1.13
C TYR A 61 3.36 -12.17 0.21
N PHE A 62 3.14 -12.04 -1.09
CA PHE A 62 3.25 -13.17 -2.02
C PHE A 62 4.67 -13.67 -2.21
N LYS A 63 5.67 -12.81 -2.15
CA LYS A 63 7.08 -13.24 -2.19
C LYS A 63 7.47 -14.16 -1.03
N LEU A 64 6.81 -14.01 0.12
CA LEU A 64 7.11 -14.72 1.37
C LEU A 64 5.86 -15.36 2.01
N ALA A 65 4.85 -15.74 1.21
CA ALA A 65 3.57 -16.22 1.70
C ALA A 65 3.64 -17.49 2.59
N GLU A 66 4.71 -18.26 2.48
CA GLU A 66 4.92 -19.42 3.36
C GLU A 66 5.32 -19.02 4.80
N SER A 67 5.87 -17.81 4.96
CA SER A 67 6.33 -17.26 6.23
C SER A 67 5.28 -16.45 6.97
N TYR A 68 4.16 -16.11 6.31
CA TYR A 68 3.15 -15.21 6.84
C TYR A 68 1.75 -15.80 6.86
N ARG A 69 0.87 -15.22 7.72
CA ARG A 69 -0.58 -15.38 7.72
C ARG A 69 -1.20 -14.00 7.71
N LEU A 70 -2.34 -13.82 7.07
CA LEU A 70 -3.05 -12.54 7.05
C LEU A 70 -4.06 -12.45 8.19
N VAL A 71 -4.21 -11.26 8.73
CA VAL A 71 -5.39 -10.91 9.53
C VAL A 71 -6.55 -10.75 8.56
N SER A 72 -7.69 -11.44 8.84
CA SER A 72 -8.90 -11.33 8.04
C SER A 72 -9.53 -9.94 8.16
N ASP A 73 -10.34 -9.58 7.18
CA ASP A 73 -11.21 -8.40 7.16
C ASP A 73 -10.50 -7.05 7.20
N VAL A 74 -9.17 -6.98 7.10
CA VAL A 74 -8.40 -5.73 7.14
C VAL A 74 -7.38 -5.67 6.00
N CYS A 75 -7.46 -4.60 5.22
CA CYS A 75 -6.49 -4.27 4.17
C CYS A 75 -6.46 -2.76 3.91
N ILE A 76 -5.64 -2.33 2.97
CA ILE A 76 -5.74 -1.03 2.29
C ILE A 76 -5.94 -1.32 0.82
N ALA A 77 -7.09 -0.96 0.29
CA ALA A 77 -7.52 -1.27 -1.08
C ALA A 77 -8.18 -0.06 -1.74
N SER A 78 -8.41 -0.17 -3.05
CA SER A 78 -9.20 0.80 -3.81
C SER A 78 -9.95 0.12 -4.95
N ARG A 79 -11.02 0.76 -5.42
CA ARG A 79 -11.78 0.30 -6.59
C ARG A 79 -12.03 1.47 -7.53
N GLY A 80 -11.31 1.47 -8.65
CA GLY A 80 -11.21 2.62 -9.54
C GLY A 80 -10.10 3.58 -9.10
N GLU A 81 -10.23 4.82 -9.44
CA GLU A 81 -9.24 5.87 -9.16
C GLU A 81 -8.93 6.00 -7.65
N VAL A 82 -7.66 5.99 -7.31
CA VAL A 82 -7.19 6.20 -5.94
C VAL A 82 -6.58 7.58 -5.72
N GLY A 83 -5.99 8.19 -6.76
CA GLY A 83 -5.36 9.52 -6.70
C GLY A 83 -3.98 9.56 -6.06
N THR A 84 -3.48 8.45 -5.54
CA THR A 84 -2.21 8.38 -4.80
C THR A 84 -1.27 7.27 -5.25
N VAL A 85 -1.52 6.67 -6.40
CA VAL A 85 -0.63 5.71 -7.06
C VAL A 85 -0.54 6.11 -8.53
N LEU A 86 0.36 7.05 -8.82
CA LEU A 86 0.37 7.75 -10.10
C LEU A 86 1.62 7.39 -10.91
N PHE A 87 1.38 7.03 -12.17
CA PHE A 87 2.41 6.88 -13.18
C PHE A 87 2.36 8.08 -14.12
N LEU A 88 3.44 8.87 -14.15
CA LEU A 88 3.57 10.11 -14.87
C LEU A 88 4.58 9.95 -15.99
N THR A 89 4.24 10.39 -17.20
CA THR A 89 5.14 10.26 -18.36
C THR A 89 5.09 11.44 -19.29
N LYS A 90 6.26 11.82 -19.81
CA LYS A 90 6.44 12.81 -20.88
C LYS A 90 6.41 12.19 -22.28
N LYS A 91 6.31 10.86 -22.36
CA LYS A 91 6.38 10.12 -23.63
C LYS A 91 5.25 9.08 -23.74
N PRO A 92 4.85 8.69 -24.93
CA PRO A 92 3.99 7.52 -25.13
C PRO A 92 4.60 6.27 -24.47
N ILE A 93 3.78 5.38 -23.95
CA ILE A 93 4.18 4.18 -23.20
C ILE A 93 5.24 3.34 -23.94
N ASN A 94 5.06 3.13 -25.23
CA ASN A 94 5.97 2.34 -26.07
C ASN A 94 7.32 3.03 -26.36
N LYS A 95 7.50 4.29 -25.96
CA LYS A 95 8.75 5.05 -26.09
C LYS A 95 9.46 5.31 -24.74
N ILE A 96 8.93 4.74 -23.66
CA ILE A 96 9.54 4.86 -22.35
C ILE A 96 10.70 3.88 -22.23
N SER A 97 11.89 4.41 -21.94
CA SER A 97 13.12 3.63 -21.76
C SER A 97 13.60 3.62 -20.30
N SER A 98 13.16 4.59 -19.51
CA SER A 98 13.56 4.71 -18.11
C SER A 98 12.42 5.23 -17.24
N ILE A 99 12.26 4.64 -16.05
CA ILE A 99 11.28 5.03 -15.05
C ILE A 99 12.00 5.23 -13.71
N ALA A 100 11.81 6.41 -13.12
CA ALA A 100 12.14 6.64 -11.72
C ALA A 100 10.95 6.15 -10.87
N ALA A 101 11.17 5.18 -10.01
CA ALA A 101 10.14 4.63 -9.14
C ALA A 101 10.38 5.05 -7.69
N ASP A 102 9.35 5.58 -7.04
CA ASP A 102 9.36 5.87 -5.61
C ASP A 102 9.89 4.68 -4.81
N ASN A 103 10.97 4.88 -4.07
CA ASN A 103 11.69 3.81 -3.35
C ASN A 103 10.87 3.12 -2.24
N ARG A 104 9.74 3.71 -1.86
CA ARG A 104 8.79 3.16 -0.90
C ARG A 104 7.78 2.19 -1.55
N SER A 105 7.73 2.17 -2.90
CA SER A 105 6.74 1.43 -3.67
C SER A 105 7.27 0.10 -4.19
N ARG A 106 6.65 -1.01 -3.77
CA ARG A 106 6.94 -2.36 -4.30
C ARG A 106 5.75 -2.94 -5.05
N THR A 107 4.55 -2.84 -4.46
CA THR A 107 3.32 -3.31 -5.12
C THR A 107 3.01 -2.50 -6.38
N SER A 108 3.20 -1.17 -6.36
CA SER A 108 2.90 -0.34 -7.53
C SER A 108 3.89 -0.54 -8.67
N VAL A 109 5.16 -0.85 -8.37
CA VAL A 109 6.13 -1.27 -9.40
C VAL A 109 5.71 -2.59 -10.06
N ALA A 110 5.23 -3.56 -9.27
CA ALA A 110 4.69 -4.80 -9.81
C ALA A 110 3.43 -4.54 -10.65
N LEU A 111 2.50 -3.72 -10.15
CA LEU A 111 1.27 -3.35 -10.84
C LEU A 111 1.57 -2.65 -12.17
N LEU A 112 2.49 -1.69 -12.19
CA LEU A 112 2.92 -0.99 -13.40
C LEU A 112 3.38 -1.97 -14.49
N LYS A 113 4.19 -2.98 -14.12
CA LYS A 113 4.67 -4.02 -15.05
C LYS A 113 3.55 -4.92 -15.59
N LEU A 114 2.47 -5.09 -14.83
CA LEU A 114 1.32 -5.89 -15.26
C LEU A 114 0.40 -5.11 -16.19
N LEU A 115 0.24 -3.80 -15.97
CA LEU A 115 -0.72 -2.97 -16.67
C LEU A 115 -0.24 -2.49 -18.03
N PHE A 116 1.08 -2.33 -18.20
CA PHE A 116 1.64 -1.75 -19.42
C PHE A 116 2.70 -2.64 -20.04
N SER A 117 2.66 -2.73 -21.37
CA SER A 117 3.71 -3.39 -22.15
C SER A 117 4.82 -2.39 -22.45
N PHE A 118 5.97 -2.60 -21.85
CA PHE A 118 7.16 -1.80 -22.09
C PHE A 118 8.14 -2.54 -23.01
N ASN A 119 9.05 -1.81 -23.61
CA ASN A 119 10.15 -2.40 -24.38
C ASN A 119 11.08 -3.23 -23.44
N SER A 120 11.77 -4.21 -24.03
CA SER A 120 12.72 -5.09 -23.31
C SER A 120 13.82 -4.33 -22.56
N ASP A 121 14.20 -3.15 -23.06
CA ASP A 121 15.30 -2.35 -22.55
C ASP A 121 14.87 -1.37 -21.44
N LEU A 122 13.63 -1.50 -20.93
CA LEU A 122 13.15 -0.65 -19.85
C LEU A 122 14.00 -0.75 -18.59
N SER A 123 14.52 0.38 -18.15
CA SER A 123 15.20 0.52 -16.85
C SER A 123 14.25 1.14 -15.82
N ILE A 124 14.01 0.44 -14.71
CA ILE A 124 13.28 0.98 -13.56
C ILE A 124 14.27 1.18 -12.41
N ARG A 125 14.42 2.41 -11.96
CA ARG A 125 15.35 2.76 -10.87
C ARG A 125 14.60 3.28 -9.66
N SER A 126 15.07 2.91 -8.47
CA SER A 126 14.56 3.38 -7.20
C SER A 126 15.02 4.81 -6.93
N PHE A 127 14.08 5.70 -6.60
CA PHE A 127 14.35 7.12 -6.35
C PHE A 127 13.63 7.63 -5.10
N PRO A 128 14.16 8.64 -4.41
CA PRO A 128 13.38 9.41 -3.45
C PRO A 128 12.15 10.03 -4.12
N PRO A 129 11.04 10.21 -3.41
CA PRO A 129 9.78 10.67 -3.99
C PRO A 129 9.76 12.19 -4.23
N ASP A 130 10.56 12.65 -5.16
CA ASP A 130 10.61 14.03 -5.64
C ASP A 130 10.42 14.04 -7.16
N LEU A 131 9.25 14.46 -7.61
CA LEU A 131 8.85 14.38 -9.02
C LEU A 131 9.78 15.17 -9.94
N GLU A 132 10.22 16.36 -9.52
CA GLU A 132 11.10 17.18 -10.35
C GLU A 132 12.41 16.44 -10.64
N SER A 133 13.09 15.97 -9.59
CA SER A 133 14.33 15.18 -9.73
C SER A 133 14.11 13.89 -10.52
N MET A 134 12.98 13.21 -10.29
CA MET A 134 12.66 11.96 -10.99
C MET A 134 12.52 12.15 -12.49
N LEU A 135 11.95 13.28 -12.96
CA LEU A 135 11.69 13.57 -14.37
C LEU A 135 12.82 14.33 -15.07
N VAL A 136 13.91 14.69 -14.38
CA VAL A 136 15.12 15.28 -15.00
C VAL A 136 15.78 14.25 -15.92
N ASP A 137 16.08 13.07 -15.40
CA ASP A 137 16.88 12.06 -16.09
C ASP A 137 16.05 10.88 -16.60
N HIS A 138 14.74 10.84 -16.28
CA HIS A 138 13.88 9.70 -16.64
C HIS A 138 12.70 10.13 -17.52
N SER A 139 12.29 9.22 -18.38
CA SER A 139 11.15 9.44 -19.28
C SER A 139 9.82 9.44 -18.55
N ALA A 140 9.78 8.82 -17.36
CA ALA A 140 8.58 8.66 -16.56
C ALA A 140 8.91 8.50 -15.07
N ALA A 141 7.92 8.76 -14.21
CA ALA A 141 8.01 8.61 -12.77
C ALA A 141 6.82 7.81 -12.22
N LEU A 142 7.06 7.01 -11.20
CA LEU A 142 6.03 6.34 -10.40
C LEU A 142 6.06 6.90 -8.99
N ILE A 143 4.97 7.56 -8.59
CA ILE A 143 4.81 8.22 -7.29
C ILE A 143 3.73 7.51 -6.49
N ILE A 144 3.93 7.35 -5.17
CA ILE A 144 2.92 6.80 -4.26
C ILE A 144 2.69 7.65 -3.02
N GLY A 145 1.49 7.49 -2.46
CA GLY A 145 1.12 8.09 -1.17
C GLY A 145 0.98 9.59 -1.22
N ASP A 146 1.24 10.22 -0.11
CA ASP A 146 0.85 11.60 0.15
C ASP A 146 1.50 12.64 -0.76
N VAL A 147 2.66 12.33 -1.33
CA VAL A 147 3.32 13.21 -2.31
C VAL A 147 2.43 13.48 -3.52
N ALA A 148 1.57 12.53 -3.88
CA ALA A 148 0.64 12.70 -5.00
C ALA A 148 -0.35 13.85 -4.79
N PHE A 149 -0.74 14.17 -3.56
CA PHE A 149 -1.61 15.34 -3.27
C PHE A 149 -0.96 16.68 -3.59
N LYS A 150 0.36 16.73 -3.70
CA LYS A 150 1.12 17.96 -4.00
C LYS A 150 1.32 18.18 -5.50
N LEU A 151 0.81 17.28 -6.33
CA LEU A 151 0.96 17.32 -7.79
C LEU A 151 -0.15 18.13 -8.48
N SER A 152 -0.60 19.23 -7.88
CA SER A 152 -1.72 20.06 -8.38
C SER A 152 -1.41 20.87 -9.64
N GLU A 153 -0.13 21.15 -9.90
CA GLU A 153 0.32 21.97 -11.03
C GLU A 153 1.34 21.21 -11.88
N LEU A 154 0.86 20.17 -12.56
CA LEU A 154 1.71 19.43 -13.50
C LEU A 154 1.83 20.17 -14.82
N ASP A 155 3.01 20.09 -15.43
CA ASP A 155 3.22 20.50 -16.81
C ASP A 155 2.19 19.80 -17.71
N PRO A 156 1.43 20.53 -18.53
CA PRO A 156 0.42 19.96 -19.43
C PRO A 156 0.95 18.88 -20.40
N SER A 157 2.26 18.83 -20.62
CA SER A 157 2.90 17.77 -21.42
C SER A 157 2.99 16.42 -20.69
N ILE A 158 2.74 16.37 -19.39
CA ILE A 158 2.80 15.16 -18.60
C ILE A 158 1.47 14.43 -18.65
N THR A 159 1.48 13.21 -19.16
CA THR A 159 0.34 12.29 -19.07
C THR A 159 0.39 11.57 -17.73
N VAL A 160 -0.75 11.55 -17.03
CA VAL A 160 -0.90 10.90 -15.72
C VAL A 160 -1.81 9.68 -15.86
N TYR A 161 -1.37 8.54 -15.35
CA TYR A 161 -2.17 7.33 -15.21
C TYR A 161 -2.30 7.01 -13.72
N ASP A 162 -3.53 6.91 -13.22
CA ASP A 162 -3.81 6.32 -11.92
C ASP A 162 -3.78 4.79 -12.06
N LEU A 163 -2.82 4.13 -11.44
CA LEU A 163 -2.62 2.69 -11.63
C LEU A 163 -3.78 1.86 -11.08
N SER A 164 -4.50 2.37 -10.09
CA SER A 164 -5.65 1.68 -9.53
C SER A 164 -6.87 1.77 -10.44
N GLU A 165 -7.07 2.92 -11.10
CA GLU A 165 -8.06 3.09 -12.15
C GLU A 165 -7.77 2.21 -13.36
N GLU A 166 -6.50 2.19 -13.81
CA GLU A 166 -6.06 1.31 -14.90
C GLU A 166 -6.28 -0.18 -14.59
N TRP A 167 -5.99 -0.59 -13.36
CA TRP A 167 -6.30 -1.95 -12.90
C TRP A 167 -7.79 -2.25 -12.97
N PHE A 168 -8.62 -1.36 -12.43
CA PHE A 168 -10.06 -1.54 -12.45
C PHE A 168 -10.62 -1.56 -13.88
N ARG A 169 -10.14 -0.67 -14.74
CA ARG A 169 -10.54 -0.61 -16.15
C ARG A 169 -10.22 -1.92 -16.91
N GLN A 170 -9.07 -2.53 -16.64
CA GLN A 170 -8.63 -3.75 -17.33
C GLN A 170 -9.23 -5.03 -16.73
N THR A 171 -9.52 -5.05 -15.43
CA THR A 171 -9.90 -6.28 -14.71
C THR A 171 -11.29 -6.27 -14.08
N GLY A 172 -11.88 -5.09 -13.86
CA GLY A 172 -13.12 -4.89 -13.10
C GLY A 172 -12.99 -5.18 -11.60
N LYS A 173 -11.77 -5.43 -11.10
CA LYS A 173 -11.51 -5.92 -9.74
C LYS A 173 -10.98 -4.84 -8.79
N THR A 174 -11.27 -5.01 -7.51
CA THR A 174 -10.65 -4.24 -6.42
C THR A 174 -9.14 -4.49 -6.41
N PHE A 175 -8.34 -3.43 -6.22
CA PHE A 175 -6.90 -3.56 -6.03
C PHE A 175 -6.54 -3.46 -4.55
N VAL A 176 -5.84 -4.47 -4.03
CA VAL A 176 -5.35 -4.47 -2.64
C VAL A 176 -3.90 -4.00 -2.61
N HIS A 177 -3.67 -2.83 -2.06
CA HIS A 177 -2.35 -2.20 -1.97
C HIS A 177 -1.49 -2.83 -0.88
N ALA A 178 -2.08 -3.05 0.30
CA ALA A 178 -1.41 -3.56 1.48
C ALA A 178 -2.32 -4.46 2.32
N VAL A 179 -1.70 -5.40 3.02
CA VAL A 179 -2.35 -6.38 3.90
C VAL A 179 -1.67 -6.43 5.26
N VAL A 180 -2.41 -6.81 6.31
CA VAL A 180 -1.84 -7.05 7.64
C VAL A 180 -1.28 -8.46 7.67
N ALA A 181 0.04 -8.58 7.57
CA ALA A 181 0.76 -9.85 7.60
C ALA A 181 1.36 -10.10 8.99
N VAL A 182 1.20 -11.31 9.48
CA VAL A 182 1.74 -11.80 10.75
C VAL A 182 2.72 -12.92 10.47
N ARG A 183 3.87 -12.92 11.09
CA ARG A 183 4.86 -14.01 10.95
C ARG A 183 4.25 -15.32 11.46
N LYS A 184 4.51 -16.38 10.74
CA LYS A 184 3.91 -17.72 10.98
C LYS A 184 4.12 -18.25 12.40
N ASN A 185 5.24 -17.90 13.03
CA ASN A 185 5.61 -18.30 14.39
C ASN A 185 5.05 -17.39 15.48
N ILE A 186 4.33 -16.34 15.12
CA ILE A 186 3.68 -15.42 16.06
C ILE A 186 2.23 -15.83 16.25
N PHE A 187 1.83 -15.96 17.50
CA PHE A 187 0.46 -16.24 17.88
C PHE A 187 -0.25 -14.95 18.29
N LEU A 188 -1.38 -14.66 17.66
CA LEU A 188 -2.31 -13.61 18.09
C LEU A 188 -3.49 -14.26 18.82
N SER A 189 -3.78 -13.75 20.01
CA SER A 189 -5.00 -14.12 20.73
C SER A 189 -6.26 -13.68 19.97
N GLN A 190 -7.41 -14.25 20.29
CA GLN A 190 -8.68 -13.84 19.68
C GLN A 190 -9.01 -12.37 19.98
N SER A 191 -8.65 -11.87 21.17
CA SER A 191 -8.83 -10.46 21.53
C SER A 191 -7.96 -9.54 20.68
N GLN A 192 -6.71 -9.92 20.40
CA GLN A 192 -5.81 -9.15 19.54
C GLN A 192 -6.29 -9.11 18.08
N LYS A 193 -6.75 -10.25 17.53
CA LYS A 193 -7.33 -10.29 16.17
C LYS A 193 -8.57 -9.40 16.06
N LYS A 194 -9.50 -9.52 17.02
CA LYS A 194 -10.69 -8.68 17.08
C LYS A 194 -10.35 -7.20 17.25
N PHE A 195 -9.34 -6.87 18.03
CA PHE A 195 -8.92 -5.50 18.21
C PHE A 195 -8.43 -4.88 16.88
N ILE A 196 -7.61 -5.59 16.10
CA ILE A 196 -7.15 -5.09 14.79
C ILE A 196 -8.34 -4.84 13.85
N GLN A 197 -9.31 -5.75 13.82
CA GLN A 197 -10.54 -5.60 13.02
C GLN A 197 -11.41 -4.43 13.53
N GLN A 198 -11.53 -4.28 14.84
CA GLN A 198 -12.29 -3.21 15.47
C GLN A 198 -11.63 -1.84 15.28
N ALA A 199 -10.30 -1.78 15.34
CA ALA A 199 -9.52 -0.56 15.07
C ALA A 199 -9.82 -0.01 13.67
N LYS A 200 -9.95 -0.88 12.67
CA LYS A 200 -10.39 -0.49 11.32
C LYS A 200 -11.77 0.18 11.36
N ILE A 201 -12.75 -0.45 12.00
CA ILE A 201 -14.13 0.06 12.07
C ILE A 201 -14.17 1.40 12.80
N GLU A 202 -13.52 1.48 13.95
CA GLU A 202 -13.43 2.68 14.77
C GLU A 202 -12.77 3.83 13.99
N GLY A 203 -11.60 3.58 13.40
CA GLY A 203 -10.89 4.64 12.68
C GLY A 203 -11.59 5.12 11.43
N CYS A 204 -12.28 4.22 10.69
CA CYS A 204 -13.14 4.64 9.58
C CYS A 204 -14.32 5.52 10.04
N GLY A 205 -14.82 5.32 11.25
CA GLY A 205 -15.83 6.21 11.86
C GLY A 205 -15.27 7.55 12.34
N ARG A 206 -13.94 7.70 12.43
CA ARG A 206 -13.24 8.88 12.98
C ARG A 206 -12.38 9.61 11.93
N VAL A 207 -12.76 9.56 10.65
CA VAL A 207 -11.98 10.17 9.53
C VAL A 207 -11.63 11.63 9.78
N LYS A 208 -12.54 12.43 10.33
CA LYS A 208 -12.28 13.84 10.65
C LYS A 208 -11.18 14.03 11.70
N GLU A 209 -11.08 13.13 12.67
CA GLU A 209 -10.01 13.15 13.67
C GLU A 209 -8.67 12.73 13.05
N VAL A 210 -8.69 11.69 12.23
CA VAL A 210 -7.51 11.25 11.47
C VAL A 210 -6.96 12.43 10.66
N VAL A 211 -7.79 13.10 9.86
CA VAL A 211 -7.37 14.24 9.04
C VAL A 211 -6.89 15.40 9.90
N ARG A 212 -7.58 15.74 11.00
CA ARG A 212 -7.17 16.81 11.91
C ARG A 212 -5.82 16.53 12.57
N GLY A 213 -5.55 15.28 12.94
CA GLY A 213 -4.28 14.85 13.54
C GLY A 213 -3.13 14.74 12.53
N TYR A 214 -3.43 14.58 11.24
CA TYR A 214 -2.43 14.32 10.23
C TYR A 214 -1.60 15.57 9.88
N ARG A 215 -0.26 15.45 9.91
CA ARG A 215 0.68 16.56 9.67
C ARG A 215 1.48 16.43 8.37
N GLY A 216 1.33 15.33 7.64
CA GLY A 216 2.11 15.03 6.43
C GLY A 216 1.76 15.90 5.22
N LEU A 217 0.61 16.56 5.22
CA LEU A 217 0.06 17.31 4.09
C LEU A 217 -0.37 18.73 4.47
N PRO A 218 0.57 19.60 4.90
CA PRO A 218 0.24 20.99 5.19
C PRO A 218 -0.25 21.69 3.91
N GLY A 219 -1.31 22.50 4.05
CA GLY A 219 -1.88 23.28 2.94
C GLY A 219 -2.90 22.54 2.07
N ILE A 220 -3.11 21.23 2.26
CA ILE A 220 -4.21 20.51 1.58
C ILE A 220 -5.50 20.66 2.40
N GLU A 221 -6.59 21.02 1.72
CA GLU A 221 -7.90 21.17 2.36
C GLU A 221 -8.36 19.88 3.03
N ALA A 222 -8.82 19.97 4.28
CA ALA A 222 -9.30 18.81 5.04
C ALA A 222 -10.37 18.02 4.28
N LYS A 223 -11.25 18.69 3.55
CA LYS A 223 -12.32 18.05 2.78
C LYS A 223 -11.79 17.14 1.65
N VAL A 224 -10.67 17.50 1.04
CA VAL A 224 -10.00 16.65 0.02
C VAL A 224 -9.50 15.36 0.68
N LEU A 225 -8.86 15.47 1.85
CA LEU A 225 -8.32 14.35 2.61
C LEU A 225 -9.43 13.44 3.18
N GLU A 226 -10.52 14.03 3.69
CA GLU A 226 -11.71 13.29 4.13
C GLU A 226 -12.32 12.50 2.96
N ASN A 227 -12.57 13.13 1.81
CA ASN A 227 -13.11 12.47 0.63
C ASN A 227 -12.21 11.32 0.14
N TYR A 228 -10.90 11.49 0.21
CA TYR A 228 -9.96 10.42 -0.12
C TYR A 228 -10.15 9.20 0.77
N LEU A 229 -10.15 9.39 2.09
CA LEU A 229 -10.30 8.30 3.05
C LEU A 229 -11.68 7.63 2.99
N GLU A 230 -12.75 8.42 2.79
CA GLU A 230 -14.14 7.92 2.80
C GLU A 230 -14.57 7.27 1.48
N LYS A 231 -14.03 7.72 0.34
CA LYS A 231 -14.55 7.35 -0.98
C LYS A 231 -13.58 6.61 -1.88
N LYS A 232 -12.27 6.83 -1.71
CA LYS A 232 -11.27 6.22 -2.59
C LYS A 232 -10.54 5.04 -1.96
N ILE A 233 -10.50 4.97 -0.62
CA ILE A 233 -9.84 3.87 0.10
C ILE A 233 -10.87 2.93 0.71
N GLY A 234 -10.68 1.63 0.48
CA GLY A 234 -11.39 0.55 1.15
C GLY A 234 -10.49 -0.15 2.16
N TYR A 235 -11.07 -0.51 3.31
CA TYR A 235 -10.33 -1.16 4.40
C TYR A 235 -10.76 -2.60 4.64
N ASP A 236 -11.80 -3.08 3.94
CA ASP A 236 -12.36 -4.40 4.10
C ASP A 236 -11.67 -5.41 3.15
N LEU A 237 -11.03 -6.42 3.74
CA LEU A 237 -10.54 -7.57 2.99
C LEU A 237 -11.69 -8.58 2.78
N ASN A 238 -12.73 -8.11 2.08
CA ASN A 238 -13.93 -8.88 1.74
C ASN A 238 -13.70 -9.77 0.50
N GLU A 239 -14.72 -10.49 0.06
CA GLU A 239 -14.64 -11.41 -1.09
C GLU A 239 -14.14 -10.71 -2.38
N ALA A 240 -14.61 -9.48 -2.65
CA ALA A 240 -14.19 -8.73 -3.83
C ALA A 240 -12.71 -8.32 -3.76
N ALA A 241 -12.22 -7.95 -2.56
CA ALA A 241 -10.82 -7.65 -2.33
C ALA A 241 -9.95 -8.91 -2.41
N ILE A 242 -10.41 -10.04 -1.86
CA ILE A 242 -9.72 -11.33 -1.93
C ILE A 242 -9.65 -11.83 -3.39
N ASP A 243 -10.71 -11.66 -4.17
CA ASP A 243 -10.71 -12.01 -5.60
C ASP A 243 -9.70 -11.15 -6.37
N GLY A 244 -9.68 -9.82 -6.16
CA GLY A 244 -8.70 -8.93 -6.74
C GLY A 244 -7.26 -9.26 -6.34
N LEU A 245 -7.03 -9.52 -5.06
CA LEU A 245 -5.72 -9.91 -4.51
C LEU A 245 -5.25 -11.25 -5.11
N THR A 246 -6.16 -12.22 -5.26
CA THR A 246 -5.86 -13.51 -5.88
C THR A 246 -5.54 -13.35 -7.37
N HIS A 247 -6.27 -12.50 -8.07
CA HIS A 247 -6.00 -12.20 -9.48
C HIS A 247 -4.63 -11.54 -9.65
N PHE A 248 -4.29 -10.57 -8.81
CA PHE A 248 -2.97 -9.92 -8.80
C PHE A 248 -1.84 -10.94 -8.56
N ASN A 249 -1.99 -11.85 -7.59
CA ASN A 249 -1.04 -12.94 -7.33
C ASN A 249 -0.83 -13.81 -8.57
N ASN A 250 -1.91 -14.19 -9.27
CA ASN A 250 -1.84 -15.01 -10.47
C ASN A 250 -1.06 -14.31 -11.59
N LEU A 251 -1.33 -13.02 -11.83
CA LEU A 251 -0.63 -12.24 -12.84
C LEU A 251 0.84 -12.02 -12.47
N CYS A 252 1.15 -11.75 -11.21
CA CYS A 252 2.53 -11.64 -10.73
C CYS A 252 3.32 -12.94 -10.98
N TYR A 253 2.71 -14.10 -10.77
CA TYR A 253 3.34 -15.39 -11.08
C TYR A 253 3.53 -15.58 -12.59
N GLN A 254 2.52 -15.34 -13.40
CA GLN A 254 2.58 -15.47 -14.86
C GLN A 254 3.67 -14.58 -15.48
N GLN A 255 3.89 -13.39 -14.93
CA GLN A 255 4.90 -12.43 -15.39
C GLN A 255 6.27 -12.60 -14.70
N GLY A 256 6.46 -13.64 -13.89
CA GLY A 256 7.72 -13.90 -13.22
C GLY A 256 8.12 -12.90 -12.13
N ILE A 257 7.18 -12.04 -11.68
CA ILE A 257 7.41 -11.08 -10.58
C ILE A 257 7.56 -11.80 -9.24
N ILE A 258 6.86 -12.92 -9.08
CA ILE A 258 7.01 -13.86 -7.97
C ILE A 258 7.34 -15.24 -8.53
N SER A 259 8.17 -15.98 -7.82
CA SER A 259 8.68 -17.30 -8.27
C SER A 259 7.70 -18.45 -8.10
N LYS A 260 6.68 -18.29 -7.25
CA LYS A 260 5.71 -19.33 -6.91
C LYS A 260 4.35 -18.72 -6.62
N LYS A 261 3.30 -19.38 -7.12
CA LYS A 261 1.92 -19.04 -6.79
C LYS A 261 1.56 -19.59 -5.40
N HIS A 262 0.98 -18.73 -4.58
CA HIS A 262 0.57 -19.09 -3.23
C HIS A 262 -0.92 -18.85 -3.00
N ALA A 263 -1.56 -19.76 -2.26
CA ALA A 263 -2.89 -19.48 -1.72
C ALA A 263 -2.76 -18.46 -0.57
N ILE A 264 -3.75 -17.58 -0.46
CA ILE A 264 -3.88 -16.66 0.67
C ILE A 264 -4.18 -17.51 1.92
N LYS A 265 -3.44 -17.27 3.00
CA LYS A 265 -3.60 -18.00 4.27
C LYS A 265 -3.90 -17.01 5.38
N PHE A 266 -5.00 -17.23 6.06
CA PHE A 266 -5.44 -16.44 7.21
C PHE A 266 -5.00 -17.07 8.54
N LEU A 267 -5.07 -16.25 9.63
CA LEU A 267 -4.82 -16.67 11.01
C LEU A 267 -5.96 -17.55 11.55
#